data_806b1aa0d2dcb97a0903b861ab1c45eb
#
_entry.id   806b1aa0d2dcb97a0903b861ab1c45eb
#
_cell.length_a   1.000
_cell.length_b   1.000
_cell.length_c   1.000
_cell.angle_alpha   90.00
_cell.angle_beta   90.00
_cell.angle_gamma   90.00
#
_symmetry.space_group_name_H-M   'P 1'
#
loop_
_entity.id
_entity.type
_entity.pdbx_description
1 polymer ?
#
loop_
_entity_poly.entity_id
_entity_poly.type
_entity_poly.pdbx_seq_one_letter_code
_entity_poly.pdbx_strand_id
1 'polypeptide(L)'
;MAFKPVTSVARDQGVTQYIKFRWTTTGQGRAYISTAVPLGSATHIYMEFDEEERTLRLKPAEDGQGCIKLTGSSYRACAIPKAAMRAIDNTERLPLELKEDGFYYAKW
;
A
#
# COMPACT_ATOMS: atom_id res chain seq x y z
N MET A 1 -24.33 -17.83 24.19
CA MET A 1 -23.36 -16.95 23.55
C MET A 1 -21.95 -17.30 24.03
N ALA A 2 -21.03 -17.44 23.10
CA ALA A 2 -19.65 -17.77 23.44
C ALA A 2 -18.77 -16.54 23.47
N PHE A 3 -17.95 -16.44 24.50
CA PHE A 3 -16.94 -15.40 24.57
C PHE A 3 -15.71 -15.83 23.78
N LYS A 4 -15.11 -14.89 23.05
CA LYS A 4 -13.91 -15.13 22.30
C LYS A 4 -12.76 -14.31 22.88
N PRO A 5 -11.53 -14.85 22.88
CA PRO A 5 -10.38 -14.02 23.25
C PRO A 5 -10.26 -12.81 22.32
N VAL A 6 -9.95 -11.67 22.89
CA VAL A 6 -9.78 -10.44 22.11
C VAL A 6 -8.72 -10.61 21.04
N THR A 7 -7.67 -11.35 21.34
CA THR A 7 -6.58 -11.58 20.39
C THR A 7 -7.01 -12.34 19.14
N SER A 8 -7.99 -13.22 19.22
CA SER A 8 -8.45 -13.94 18.04
C SER A 8 -9.39 -13.09 17.20
N VAL A 9 -10.18 -12.23 17.81
CA VAL A 9 -11.11 -11.35 17.11
C VAL A 9 -10.36 -10.23 16.38
N ALA A 10 -9.42 -9.62 17.08
CA ALA A 10 -8.68 -8.47 16.50
C ALA A 10 -7.92 -8.84 15.25
N ARG A 11 -7.37 -10.05 15.18
CA ARG A 11 -6.64 -10.49 13.99
C ARG A 11 -7.52 -10.66 12.79
N ASP A 12 -8.69 -11.20 12.99
CA ASP A 12 -9.61 -11.43 11.88
C ASP A 12 -10.15 -10.13 11.32
N GLN A 13 -10.22 -9.11 12.16
CA GLN A 13 -10.65 -7.78 11.75
C GLN A 13 -9.51 -7.00 11.14
N GLY A 14 -8.29 -7.33 11.49
CA GLY A 14 -7.13 -6.58 11.06
C GLY A 14 -6.80 -6.80 9.60
N VAL A 15 -6.63 -5.70 8.87
CA VAL A 15 -6.10 -5.76 7.53
C VAL A 15 -4.59 -5.86 7.66
N THR A 16 -4.02 -7.05 7.43
CA THR A 16 -2.60 -7.28 7.60
C THR A 16 -1.78 -6.81 6.40
N GLN A 17 -2.30 -7.03 5.20
CA GLN A 17 -1.66 -6.56 3.96
C GLN A 17 -2.45 -5.37 3.45
N TYR A 18 -1.82 -4.19 3.51
CA TYR A 18 -2.48 -2.96 3.12
C TYR A 18 -1.49 -1.93 2.62
N ILE A 19 -2.00 -0.92 1.92
CA ILE A 19 -1.30 0.31 1.61
C ILE A 19 -2.10 1.46 2.20
N LYS A 20 -1.41 2.46 2.74
CA LYS A 20 -2.04 3.65 3.31
C LYS A 20 -1.38 4.89 2.75
N PHE A 21 -2.20 5.79 2.22
CA PHE A 21 -1.74 7.07 1.70
C PHE A 21 -1.95 8.15 2.73
N ARG A 22 -1.03 9.10 2.79
CA ARG A 22 -1.17 10.24 3.70
C ARG A 22 -0.41 11.43 3.15
N TRP A 23 -0.88 12.62 3.52
CA TRP A 23 -0.16 13.86 3.26
C TRP A 23 0.81 14.11 4.42
N THR A 24 2.01 14.56 4.08
CA THR A 24 2.96 15.02 5.10
C THR A 24 2.58 16.42 5.57
N THR A 25 3.20 16.86 6.66
CA THR A 25 2.98 18.21 7.18
C THR A 25 3.43 19.30 6.19
N THR A 26 4.32 18.96 5.26
CA THR A 26 4.79 19.88 4.22
C THR A 26 3.98 19.77 2.92
N GLY A 27 2.90 19.00 2.92
CA GLY A 27 2.00 18.89 1.76
C GLY A 27 2.46 17.93 0.69
N GLN A 28 3.35 17.00 1.02
CA GLN A 28 3.80 15.97 0.09
C GLN A 28 2.99 14.71 0.27
N GLY A 29 2.80 13.96 -0.83
CA GLY A 29 2.13 12.68 -0.78
C GLY A 29 3.09 11.56 -0.42
N ARG A 30 2.64 10.65 0.44
CA ARG A 30 3.40 9.47 0.82
C ARG A 30 2.47 8.27 0.94
N ALA A 31 3.04 7.09 0.71
CA ALA A 31 2.35 5.84 0.94
C ALA A 31 3.19 4.95 1.85
N TYR A 32 2.52 4.15 2.63
CA TYR A 32 3.15 3.15 3.50
C TYR A 32 2.54 1.79 3.17
N ILE A 33 3.42 0.80 2.95
CA ILE A 33 3.03 -0.58 2.67
C ILE A 33 3.29 -1.40 3.93
N SER A 34 2.28 -2.13 4.38
CA SER A 34 2.38 -2.89 5.62
C SER A 34 3.49 -3.94 5.58
N THR A 35 4.03 -4.25 6.74
CA THR A 35 5.12 -5.23 6.86
C THR A 35 4.71 -6.65 6.49
N ALA A 36 3.40 -6.93 6.44
CA ALA A 36 2.91 -8.24 6.03
C ALA A 36 3.03 -8.48 4.53
N VAL A 37 3.23 -7.42 3.73
CA VAL A 37 3.45 -7.57 2.29
C VAL A 37 4.91 -7.93 2.05
N PRO A 38 5.21 -9.09 1.45
CA PRO A 38 6.60 -9.51 1.25
C PRO A 38 7.23 -8.73 0.10
N LEU A 39 8.06 -7.76 0.43
CA LEU A 39 8.80 -6.99 -0.57
C LEU A 39 10.21 -7.55 -0.80
N GLY A 40 10.65 -8.50 0.03
CA GLY A 40 11.98 -9.09 -0.10
C GLY A 40 13.07 -8.03 0.06
N SER A 41 14.07 -8.09 -0.80
CA SER A 41 15.16 -7.11 -0.85
C SER A 41 14.90 -6.00 -1.86
N ALA A 42 13.67 -5.82 -2.31
CA ALA A 42 13.34 -4.79 -3.28
C ALA A 42 13.67 -3.40 -2.77
N THR A 43 14.25 -2.58 -3.62
CA THR A 43 14.58 -1.19 -3.32
C THR A 43 13.52 -0.23 -3.83
N HIS A 44 12.65 -0.70 -4.69
CA HIS A 44 11.64 0.10 -5.36
C HIS A 44 10.32 -0.66 -5.45
N ILE A 45 9.25 0.05 -5.77
CA ILE A 45 7.99 -0.56 -6.16
C ILE A 45 7.54 0.02 -7.48
N TYR A 46 6.81 -0.77 -8.23
CA TYR A 46 6.12 -0.30 -9.42
C TYR A 46 4.63 -0.27 -9.10
N MET A 47 4.01 0.90 -9.29
CA MET A 47 2.61 1.10 -8.93
C MET A 47 1.86 1.74 -10.08
N GLU A 48 0.69 1.22 -10.37
CA GLU A 48 -0.22 1.77 -11.37
C GLU A 48 -1.59 1.99 -10.74
N PHE A 49 -2.36 2.92 -11.28
CA PHE A 49 -3.73 3.10 -10.81
C PHE A 49 -4.66 3.42 -11.97
N ASP A 50 -5.92 3.05 -11.79
CA ASP A 50 -6.99 3.28 -12.75
C ASP A 50 -8.08 4.07 -12.03
N GLU A 51 -8.26 5.33 -12.41
CA GLU A 51 -9.21 6.22 -11.77
C GLU A 51 -10.66 5.80 -12.03
N GLU A 52 -10.94 5.28 -13.21
CA GLU A 52 -12.31 4.86 -13.56
C GLU A 52 -12.75 3.69 -12.72
N GLU A 53 -11.88 2.70 -12.57
CA GLU A 53 -12.15 1.51 -11.78
C GLU A 53 -11.86 1.71 -10.29
N ARG A 54 -11.25 2.81 -9.91
CA ARG A 54 -10.84 3.12 -8.54
C ARG A 54 -10.02 1.96 -7.96
N THR A 55 -9.04 1.53 -8.73
CA THR A 55 -8.20 0.38 -8.41
C THR A 55 -6.75 0.76 -8.62
N LEU A 56 -5.90 0.31 -7.72
CA LEU A 56 -4.45 0.41 -7.89
C LEU A 56 -3.83 -0.98 -7.79
N ARG A 57 -2.63 -1.11 -8.34
CA ARG A 57 -1.85 -2.34 -8.18
C ARG A 57 -0.39 -1.99 -8.07
N LEU A 58 0.33 -2.80 -7.32
CA LEU A 58 1.76 -2.59 -7.10
C LEU A 58 2.49 -3.92 -7.00
N LYS A 59 3.79 -3.87 -7.24
CA LYS A 59 4.67 -5.02 -7.05
C LYS A 59 6.06 -4.54 -6.65
N PRO A 60 6.84 -5.40 -5.97
CA PRO A 60 8.24 -5.09 -5.72
C PRO A 60 9.00 -4.93 -7.03
N ALA A 61 9.98 -4.03 -7.06
CA ALA A 61 10.73 -3.75 -8.27
C ALA A 61 12.15 -3.33 -7.93
N GLU A 62 12.98 -3.26 -8.94
CA GLU A 62 14.30 -2.69 -8.86
C GLU A 62 14.27 -1.29 -9.47
N ASP A 63 15.37 -0.56 -9.36
CA ASP A 63 15.45 0.76 -9.96
C ASP A 63 15.22 0.69 -11.46
N GLY A 64 14.32 1.51 -11.95
CA GLY A 64 13.95 1.52 -13.35
C GLY A 64 12.88 2.56 -13.64
N GLN A 65 12.59 2.73 -14.90
CA GLN A 65 11.62 3.72 -15.34
C GLN A 65 10.24 3.42 -14.75
N GLY A 66 9.62 4.43 -14.17
CA GLY A 66 8.29 4.31 -13.57
C GLY A 66 8.27 3.71 -12.18
N CYS A 67 9.43 3.31 -11.65
CA CYS A 67 9.50 2.75 -10.31
C CYS A 67 9.71 3.83 -9.26
N ILE A 68 9.18 3.60 -8.06
CA ILE A 68 9.25 4.53 -6.95
C ILE A 68 10.18 3.95 -5.89
N LYS A 69 11.13 4.74 -5.43
CA LYS A 69 12.09 4.31 -4.43
C LYS A 69 11.44 4.13 -3.07
N LEU A 70 11.72 3.00 -2.44
CA LEU A 70 11.30 2.74 -1.05
C LEU A 70 12.25 3.44 -0.09
N THR A 71 11.68 4.11 0.90
CA THR A 71 12.43 4.88 1.89
C THR A 71 11.93 4.58 3.29
N GLY A 72 12.51 5.26 4.29
CA GLY A 72 12.16 5.06 5.68
C GLY A 72 13.01 3.98 6.32
N SER A 73 12.92 3.86 7.64
CA SER A 73 13.74 2.93 8.40
C SER A 73 13.51 1.46 8.05
N SER A 74 12.30 1.13 7.60
CA SER A 74 11.93 -0.23 7.21
C SER A 74 11.80 -0.41 5.70
N TYR A 75 12.10 0.61 4.91
CA TYR A 75 11.96 0.60 3.45
C TYR A 75 10.55 0.22 3.01
N ARG A 76 9.55 0.77 3.69
CA ARG A 76 8.14 0.50 3.41
C ARG A 76 7.37 1.74 2.98
N ALA A 77 8.01 2.90 2.95
CA ALA A 77 7.39 4.15 2.56
C ALA A 77 7.90 4.58 1.18
N CYS A 78 7.08 5.35 0.48
CA CYS A 78 7.49 5.91 -0.79
C CYS A 78 6.78 7.24 -1.02
N ALA A 79 7.38 8.08 -1.87
CA ALA A 79 6.80 9.35 -2.26
C ALA A 79 5.75 9.12 -3.35
N ILE A 80 4.62 9.79 -3.23
CA ILE A 80 3.53 9.66 -4.19
C ILE A 80 3.27 11.01 -4.83
N PRO A 81 3.19 11.10 -6.16
CA PRO A 81 2.88 12.36 -6.83
C PRO A 81 1.55 12.93 -6.37
N LYS A 82 1.47 14.25 -6.27
CA LYS A 82 0.25 14.92 -5.80
C LYS A 82 -0.97 14.58 -6.63
N ALA A 83 -0.81 14.43 -7.94
CA ALA A 83 -1.91 14.07 -8.82
C ALA A 83 -2.50 12.71 -8.45
N ALA A 84 -1.65 11.73 -8.14
CA ALA A 84 -2.10 10.42 -7.71
C ALA A 84 -2.77 10.49 -6.34
N MET A 85 -2.23 11.28 -5.42
CA MET A 85 -2.85 11.49 -4.11
C MET A 85 -4.26 12.05 -4.23
N ARG A 86 -4.48 13.01 -5.14
CA ARG A 86 -5.79 13.60 -5.35
C ARG A 86 -6.76 12.62 -6.01
N ALA A 87 -6.27 11.80 -6.92
CA ALA A 87 -7.09 10.81 -7.60
C ALA A 87 -7.58 9.74 -6.61
N ILE A 88 -6.69 9.26 -5.77
CA ILE A 88 -7.02 8.23 -4.78
C ILE A 88 -7.88 8.82 -3.66
N ASP A 89 -7.54 9.98 -3.16
CA ASP A 89 -8.28 10.75 -2.14
C ASP A 89 -8.83 9.86 -1.02
N ASN A 90 -7.98 9.02 -0.46
CA ASN A 90 -8.35 8.10 0.61
C ASN A 90 -7.13 7.89 1.50
N THR A 91 -7.30 8.15 2.79
CA THR A 91 -6.22 8.01 3.78
C THR A 91 -6.41 6.81 4.71
N GLU A 92 -7.38 5.97 4.42
CA GLU A 92 -7.60 4.75 5.19
C GLU A 92 -6.68 3.63 4.70
N ARG A 93 -6.63 2.56 5.48
CA ARG A 93 -5.89 1.37 5.07
C ARG A 93 -6.64 0.66 3.96
N LEU A 94 -6.01 0.53 2.80
CA LEU A 94 -6.60 -0.14 1.65
C LEU A 94 -6.04 -1.56 1.59
N PRO A 95 -6.90 -2.58 1.77
CA PRO A 95 -6.43 -3.97 1.73
C PRO A 95 -5.77 -4.31 0.40
N LEU A 96 -4.66 -5.02 0.46
CA LEU A 96 -3.93 -5.48 -0.72
C LEU A 96 -4.15 -6.97 -0.90
N GLU A 97 -4.45 -7.37 -2.12
CA GLU A 97 -4.66 -8.76 -2.50
C GLU A 97 -3.72 -9.14 -3.64
N LEU A 98 -2.91 -10.17 -3.41
CA LEU A 98 -2.01 -10.69 -4.44
C LEU A 98 -2.82 -11.47 -5.47
N LYS A 99 -2.60 -11.17 -6.75
CA LYS A 99 -3.24 -11.87 -7.85
C LYS A 99 -2.24 -12.63 -8.69
N GLU A 100 -2.75 -13.39 -9.65
CA GLU A 100 -1.94 -14.31 -10.45
C GLU A 100 -0.86 -13.63 -11.28
N ASP A 101 -1.07 -12.36 -11.62
CA ASP A 101 -0.10 -11.59 -12.39
C ASP A 101 1.10 -11.11 -11.55
N GLY A 102 1.12 -11.42 -10.26
CA GLY A 102 2.19 -11.00 -9.36
C GLY A 102 2.02 -9.62 -8.77
N PHE A 103 0.94 -8.93 -9.09
CA PHE A 103 0.63 -7.63 -8.51
C PHE A 103 -0.28 -7.76 -7.30
N TYR A 104 -0.12 -6.83 -6.38
CA TYR A 104 -1.03 -6.62 -5.27
C TYR A 104 -2.03 -5.54 -5.65
N TYR A 105 -3.30 -5.83 -5.51
CA TYR A 105 -4.40 -4.95 -5.92
C TYR A 105 -5.11 -4.37 -4.70
N ALA A 106 -5.51 -3.11 -4.81
CA ALA A 106 -6.34 -2.45 -3.81
C ALA A 106 -7.37 -1.58 -4.52
N LYS A 107 -8.49 -1.34 -3.84
CA LYS A 107 -9.55 -0.45 -4.32
C LYS A 107 -9.77 0.67 -3.32
N TRP A 108 -10.19 1.81 -3.84
CA TRP A 108 -10.53 2.94 -2.97
C TRP A 108 -11.89 3.53 -3.28
#